data_243296df227228cf6da83fa086a7e055
#
_entry.id   243296df227228cf6da83fa086a7e055
#
_cell.length_a   1.000
_cell.length_b   1.000
_cell.length_c   1.000
_cell.angle_alpha   90.00
_cell.angle_beta   90.00
_cell.angle_gamma   90.00
#
_symmetry.space_group_name_H-M   'P 1'
#
loop_
_entity.id
_entity.type
_entity.pdbx_description
1 polymer ?
#
loop_
_entity_poly.entity_id
_entity_poly.type
_entity_poly.pdbx_seq_one_letter_code
_entity_poly.pdbx_strand_id
1 'polypeptide(L)'
;MTSATFDLARELISRVSITPNDGGCQDLLAQRLGALGFKIERMRFGDVENLWARRGSGKPLVCFAGHTDVVPTGPLDQWHSDPFLPTVREGVLYGRGAADMKSSIAAFVTAIEAFVAQHPGHPGSIALLITSDEEGVAVNGTVKVVDALRARGEALDYCIIGEPSSVTMLGDTMKNGRRGSLSGELLVRGVQGHIAYPHLSRNPIHQFAPALAELSAAKWDDGNEYFPPTTWQISNLSAGTGAGNVIPGELRVSFNFRFSTASTTEALKARMHEALDRHGLDYALTWSLSGRPFLTPKGKLVESLSRAVKTVTGRSPELSTSGGTSDGRFIADICREIVELGPINASIHKLDEHIVLADLEALSRIYQLALANILDGR
;
A
#
# COMPACT_ATOMS: atom_id res chain seq x y z
N MET A 1 22.64 -10.98 -21.83
CA MET A 1 23.49 -10.59 -20.68
C MET A 1 22.57 -10.34 -19.52
N THR A 2 22.86 -10.91 -18.34
CA THR A 2 22.13 -10.59 -17.12
C THR A 2 22.51 -9.19 -16.67
N SER A 3 21.54 -8.39 -16.23
CA SER A 3 21.77 -7.05 -15.68
C SER A 3 21.88 -7.10 -14.16
N ALA A 4 22.49 -6.09 -13.56
CA ALA A 4 22.56 -5.97 -12.10
C ALA A 4 21.17 -5.91 -11.47
N THR A 5 20.17 -5.31 -12.13
CA THR A 5 18.78 -5.22 -11.67
C THR A 5 18.12 -6.59 -11.67
N PHE A 6 18.28 -7.34 -12.75
CA PHE A 6 17.75 -8.70 -12.86
C PHE A 6 18.37 -9.63 -11.80
N ASP A 7 19.70 -9.59 -11.64
CA ASP A 7 20.40 -10.45 -10.69
C ASP A 7 19.93 -10.15 -9.26
N LEU A 8 19.78 -8.87 -8.87
CA LEU A 8 19.27 -8.49 -7.56
C LEU A 8 17.79 -8.88 -7.39
N ALA A 9 16.94 -8.69 -8.40
CA ALA A 9 15.54 -9.10 -8.35
C ALA A 9 15.41 -10.61 -8.11
N ARG A 10 16.18 -11.42 -8.83
CA ARG A 10 16.23 -12.88 -8.65
C ARG A 10 16.66 -13.23 -7.22
N GLU A 11 17.69 -12.59 -6.70
CA GLU A 11 18.19 -12.86 -5.36
C GLU A 11 17.16 -12.49 -4.28
N LEU A 12 16.45 -11.40 -4.45
CA LEU A 12 15.36 -10.99 -3.54
C LEU A 12 14.16 -11.97 -3.62
N ILE A 13 13.73 -12.35 -4.83
CA ILE A 13 12.61 -13.26 -5.04
C ILE A 13 12.90 -14.64 -4.46
N SER A 14 14.17 -15.14 -4.55
CA SER A 14 14.55 -16.44 -4.02
C SER A 14 14.48 -16.54 -2.49
N ARG A 15 14.32 -15.43 -1.79
CA ARG A 15 14.19 -15.39 -0.33
C ARG A 15 12.74 -15.55 0.08
N VAL A 16 12.46 -16.57 0.88
CA VAL A 16 11.12 -16.82 1.43
C VAL A 16 10.83 -15.77 2.51
N SER A 17 10.07 -14.75 2.13
CA SER A 17 9.75 -13.61 2.99
C SER A 17 8.24 -13.41 3.14
N ILE A 18 7.53 -14.51 3.41
CA ILE A 18 6.08 -14.41 3.70
C ILE A 18 5.87 -13.57 4.95
N THR A 19 4.99 -12.56 4.84
CA THR A 19 4.73 -11.58 5.91
C THR A 19 4.52 -12.25 7.27
N PRO A 20 5.12 -11.77 8.37
CA PRO A 20 5.96 -10.59 8.49
C PRO A 20 7.48 -10.87 8.37
N ASN A 21 7.87 -12.01 7.79
CA ASN A 21 9.28 -12.39 7.69
C ASN A 21 9.99 -11.62 6.57
N ASP A 22 11.19 -11.13 6.84
CA ASP A 22 12.06 -10.51 5.84
C ASP A 22 12.83 -11.52 4.97
N GLY A 23 13.11 -12.70 5.49
CA GLY A 23 13.88 -13.75 4.81
C GLY A 23 15.34 -13.35 4.50
N GLY A 24 15.89 -12.33 5.18
CA GLY A 24 17.24 -11.81 4.95
C GLY A 24 17.37 -10.89 3.73
N CYS A 25 16.26 -10.42 3.18
CA CYS A 25 16.26 -9.43 2.09
C CYS A 25 16.94 -8.12 2.52
N GLN A 26 16.61 -7.62 3.70
CA GLN A 26 17.17 -6.37 4.21
C GLN A 26 18.67 -6.47 4.53
N ASP A 27 19.19 -7.65 4.84
CA ASP A 27 20.64 -7.87 4.99
C ASP A 27 21.38 -7.64 3.67
N LEU A 28 20.85 -8.20 2.59
CA LEU A 28 21.39 -8.01 1.25
C LEU A 28 21.37 -6.54 0.84
N LEU A 29 20.26 -5.85 1.08
CA LEU A 29 20.12 -4.42 0.77
C LEU A 29 21.07 -3.57 1.59
N ALA A 30 21.20 -3.85 2.91
CA ALA A 30 22.11 -3.15 3.80
C ALA A 30 23.57 -3.30 3.38
N GLN A 31 23.98 -4.49 2.95
CA GLN A 31 25.33 -4.73 2.45
C GLN A 31 25.62 -3.88 1.20
N ARG A 32 24.72 -3.90 0.21
CA ARG A 32 24.88 -3.15 -1.05
C ARG A 32 24.92 -1.64 -0.82
N LEU A 33 23.96 -1.12 -0.03
CA LEU A 33 23.89 0.31 0.29
C LEU A 33 25.07 0.77 1.16
N GLY A 34 25.50 -0.07 2.10
CA GLY A 34 26.70 0.21 2.93
C GLY A 34 27.94 0.39 2.09
N ALA A 35 28.14 -0.41 1.04
CA ALA A 35 29.24 -0.26 0.09
C ALA A 35 29.21 1.07 -0.69
N LEU A 36 28.03 1.69 -0.81
CA LEU A 36 27.85 3.03 -1.40
C LEU A 36 28.00 4.17 -0.38
N GLY A 37 28.35 3.88 0.87
CA GLY A 37 28.50 4.89 1.93
C GLY A 37 27.18 5.35 2.56
N PHE A 38 26.11 4.56 2.47
CA PHE A 38 24.91 4.82 3.24
C PHE A 38 25.14 4.48 4.71
N LYS A 39 24.62 5.33 5.60
CA LYS A 39 24.46 4.98 7.02
C LYS A 39 23.25 4.05 7.13
N ILE A 40 23.49 2.86 7.63
CA ILE A 40 22.51 1.80 7.79
C ILE A 40 21.97 1.81 9.21
N GLU A 41 20.65 1.81 9.36
CA GLU A 41 19.96 1.72 10.64
C GLU A 41 18.89 0.64 10.55
N ARG A 42 19.06 -0.41 11.35
CA ARG A 42 18.08 -1.50 11.47
C ARG A 42 17.13 -1.19 12.61
N MET A 43 15.85 -1.23 12.33
CA MET A 43 14.82 -0.93 13.31
C MET A 43 13.91 -2.15 13.43
N ARG A 44 14.03 -2.90 14.52
CA ARG A 44 13.15 -4.05 14.79
C ARG A 44 12.07 -3.66 15.77
N PHE A 45 10.82 -3.92 15.41
CA PHE A 45 9.65 -3.73 16.26
C PHE A 45 8.87 -5.04 16.31
N GLY A 46 8.80 -5.66 17.50
CA GLY A 46 8.24 -7.01 17.62
C GLY A 46 9.02 -8.03 16.79
N ASP A 47 8.33 -8.71 15.90
CA ASP A 47 8.84 -9.69 14.94
C ASP A 47 9.14 -9.11 13.55
N VAL A 48 8.86 -7.81 13.34
CA VAL A 48 9.04 -7.11 12.06
C VAL A 48 10.42 -6.45 11.99
N GLU A 49 11.10 -6.67 10.88
CA GLU A 49 12.36 -6.00 10.56
C GLU A 49 12.12 -4.81 9.63
N ASN A 50 12.81 -3.69 9.92
CA ASN A 50 12.76 -2.50 9.11
C ASN A 50 14.17 -1.97 8.87
N LEU A 51 14.40 -1.40 7.70
CA LEU A 51 15.67 -0.82 7.29
C LEU A 51 15.46 0.66 6.94
N TRP A 52 16.20 1.53 7.61
CA TRP A 52 16.43 2.89 7.18
C TRP A 52 17.89 3.05 6.76
N ALA A 53 18.10 3.44 5.52
CA ALA A 53 19.42 3.70 4.97
C ALA A 53 19.48 5.11 4.41
N ARG A 54 20.49 5.92 4.77
CA ARG A 54 20.63 7.30 4.30
C ARG A 54 22.06 7.63 3.88
N ARG A 55 22.19 8.28 2.72
CA ARG A 55 23.42 8.90 2.21
C ARG A 55 23.22 10.40 2.06
N GLY A 56 24.20 11.19 2.51
CA GLY A 56 24.14 12.65 2.51
C GLY A 56 23.44 13.24 3.73
N SER A 57 23.62 14.54 3.93
CA SER A 57 23.03 15.31 5.04
C SER A 57 22.27 16.54 4.59
N GLY A 58 22.35 16.88 3.31
CA GLY A 58 21.69 18.05 2.72
C GLY A 58 20.25 17.80 2.30
N LYS A 59 19.59 18.88 1.88
CA LYS A 59 18.28 18.87 1.23
C LYS A 59 18.42 19.07 -0.27
N PRO A 60 17.49 18.58 -1.10
CA PRO A 60 16.32 17.80 -0.68
C PRO A 60 16.71 16.37 -0.24
N LEU A 61 15.90 15.77 0.64
CA LEU A 61 15.97 14.36 0.99
C LEU A 61 14.97 13.58 0.15
N VAL A 62 15.49 12.74 -0.75
CA VAL A 62 14.70 11.84 -1.60
C VAL A 62 14.72 10.44 -0.99
N CYS A 63 13.57 9.89 -0.70
CA CYS A 63 13.40 8.55 -0.16
C CYS A 63 12.80 7.62 -1.21
N PHE A 64 13.33 6.41 -1.33
CA PHE A 64 12.64 5.28 -1.92
C PHE A 64 12.05 4.42 -0.79
N ALA A 65 10.79 4.04 -0.92
CA ALA A 65 10.13 3.23 0.10
C ALA A 65 9.47 1.98 -0.51
N GLY A 66 9.44 0.91 0.27
CA GLY A 66 8.82 -0.35 -0.13
C GLY A 66 8.93 -1.43 0.93
N HIS A 67 8.51 -2.64 0.56
CA HIS A 67 8.46 -3.80 1.45
C HIS A 67 9.13 -5.03 0.83
N THR A 68 9.72 -5.86 1.69
CA THR A 68 10.36 -7.12 1.31
C THR A 68 9.47 -8.32 1.57
N ASP A 69 8.49 -8.18 2.45
CA ASP A 69 7.51 -9.22 2.71
C ASP A 69 6.57 -9.40 1.52
N VAL A 70 5.97 -10.57 1.44
CA VAL A 70 5.03 -10.96 0.39
C VAL A 70 3.85 -11.71 0.99
N VAL A 71 2.69 -11.66 0.32
CA VAL A 71 1.53 -12.46 0.71
C VAL A 71 1.82 -13.96 0.59
N PRO A 72 1.08 -14.83 1.31
CA PRO A 72 1.14 -16.27 1.12
C PRO A 72 0.98 -16.68 -0.35
N THR A 73 1.66 -17.74 -0.75
CA THR A 73 1.71 -18.19 -2.14
C THR A 73 0.39 -18.76 -2.66
N GLY A 74 -0.51 -19.20 -1.76
CA GLY A 74 -1.63 -20.06 -2.12
C GLY A 74 -1.17 -21.49 -2.41
N PRO A 75 -1.99 -22.31 -3.11
CA PRO A 75 -1.70 -23.69 -3.41
C PRO A 75 -0.46 -23.84 -4.32
N LEU A 76 0.60 -24.48 -3.82
CA LEU A 76 1.87 -24.62 -4.55
C LEU A 76 1.75 -25.50 -5.81
N ASP A 77 0.84 -26.47 -5.79
CA ASP A 77 0.56 -27.36 -6.92
C ASP A 77 -0.11 -26.67 -8.12
N GLN A 78 -0.59 -25.45 -7.94
CA GLN A 78 -1.18 -24.63 -8.99
C GLN A 78 -0.20 -23.64 -9.61
N TRP A 79 1.01 -23.51 -9.08
CA TRP A 79 2.06 -22.71 -9.69
C TRP A 79 2.76 -23.48 -10.81
N HIS A 80 3.04 -22.82 -11.94
CA HIS A 80 3.83 -23.44 -13.04
C HIS A 80 5.33 -23.56 -12.72
N SER A 81 5.82 -22.86 -11.70
CA SER A 81 7.16 -22.97 -11.14
C SER A 81 7.11 -22.60 -9.66
N ASP A 82 8.05 -23.11 -8.84
CA ASP A 82 8.13 -22.75 -7.42
C ASP A 82 8.16 -21.21 -7.27
N PRO A 83 7.27 -20.61 -6.45
CA PRO A 83 7.17 -19.16 -6.28
C PRO A 83 8.45 -18.50 -5.75
N PHE A 84 9.34 -19.25 -5.11
CA PHE A 84 10.62 -18.77 -4.60
C PHE A 84 11.83 -19.27 -5.41
N LEU A 85 11.59 -19.93 -6.54
CA LEU A 85 12.59 -20.23 -7.56
C LEU A 85 12.38 -19.32 -8.78
N PRO A 86 12.97 -18.11 -8.80
CA PRO A 86 12.71 -17.11 -9.85
C PRO A 86 13.04 -17.69 -11.22
N THR A 87 12.00 -17.87 -12.04
CA THR A 87 12.05 -18.58 -13.31
C THR A 87 11.78 -17.64 -14.47
N VAL A 88 12.64 -17.63 -15.49
CA VAL A 88 12.42 -16.84 -16.69
C VAL A 88 11.81 -17.71 -17.80
N ARG A 89 10.69 -17.24 -18.36
CA ARG A 89 10.04 -17.84 -19.52
C ARG A 89 9.67 -16.73 -20.50
N GLU A 90 10.08 -16.81 -21.74
CA GLU A 90 9.73 -15.87 -22.82
C GLU A 90 9.93 -14.38 -22.46
N GLY A 91 11.02 -14.06 -21.75
CA GLY A 91 11.33 -12.68 -21.36
C GLY A 91 10.53 -12.17 -20.14
N VAL A 92 9.85 -13.05 -19.43
CA VAL A 92 9.07 -12.75 -18.22
C VAL A 92 9.68 -13.49 -17.03
N LEU A 93 9.93 -12.76 -15.93
CA LEU A 93 10.42 -13.29 -14.66
C LEU A 93 9.24 -13.61 -13.75
N TYR A 94 9.09 -14.88 -13.38
CA TYR A 94 8.04 -15.39 -12.51
C TYR A 94 8.58 -15.65 -11.11
N GLY A 95 7.78 -15.32 -10.10
CA GLY A 95 8.01 -15.59 -8.69
C GLY A 95 7.14 -14.71 -7.79
N ARG A 96 6.90 -15.15 -6.56
CA ARG A 96 6.15 -14.35 -5.56
C ARG A 96 6.98 -13.12 -5.17
N GLY A 97 6.36 -11.93 -5.24
CA GLY A 97 7.02 -10.65 -5.04
C GLY A 97 7.69 -10.09 -6.31
N ALA A 98 7.54 -10.77 -7.46
CA ALA A 98 8.12 -10.28 -8.72
C ALA A 98 7.49 -8.96 -9.18
N ALA A 99 6.19 -8.77 -8.99
CA ALA A 99 5.52 -7.50 -9.24
C ALA A 99 5.36 -6.69 -7.95
N ASP A 100 5.08 -7.33 -6.83
CA ASP A 100 4.75 -6.71 -5.54
C ASP A 100 5.69 -7.17 -4.42
N MET A 101 6.78 -6.42 -4.11
CA MET A 101 7.35 -5.35 -4.93
C MET A 101 8.90 -5.48 -5.02
N LYS A 102 9.43 -6.74 -4.90
CA LYS A 102 10.87 -7.01 -4.84
C LYS A 102 11.62 -6.51 -6.09
N SER A 103 10.96 -6.54 -7.27
CA SER A 103 11.54 -5.98 -8.50
C SER A 103 11.71 -4.46 -8.43
N SER A 104 10.76 -3.75 -7.82
CA SER A 104 10.90 -2.31 -7.58
C SER A 104 12.06 -2.01 -6.64
N ILE A 105 12.24 -2.81 -5.59
CA ILE A 105 13.40 -2.66 -4.68
C ILE A 105 14.71 -2.89 -5.42
N ALA A 106 14.78 -3.92 -6.26
CA ALA A 106 15.96 -4.16 -7.08
C ALA A 106 16.25 -2.97 -8.01
N ALA A 107 15.21 -2.44 -8.65
CA ALA A 107 15.31 -1.26 -9.51
C ALA A 107 15.74 0.00 -8.73
N PHE A 108 15.25 0.21 -7.49
CA PHE A 108 15.69 1.31 -6.63
C PHE A 108 17.20 1.25 -6.33
N VAL A 109 17.66 0.09 -5.87
CA VAL A 109 19.07 -0.07 -5.48
C VAL A 109 19.99 0.12 -6.67
N THR A 110 19.70 -0.49 -7.80
CA THR A 110 20.54 -0.36 -8.99
C THR A 110 20.48 1.02 -9.63
N ALA A 111 19.32 1.71 -9.53
CA ALA A 111 19.22 3.12 -9.91
C ALA A 111 20.09 4.03 -9.02
N ILE A 112 20.09 3.78 -7.70
CA ILE A 112 20.96 4.50 -6.76
C ILE A 112 22.42 4.23 -7.05
N GLU A 113 22.81 2.97 -7.27
CA GLU A 113 24.19 2.58 -7.64
C GLU A 113 24.67 3.33 -8.88
N ALA A 114 23.85 3.29 -9.94
CA ALA A 114 24.16 3.96 -11.20
C ALA A 114 24.23 5.49 -11.06
N PHE A 115 23.29 6.07 -10.28
CA PHE A 115 23.27 7.51 -10.04
C PHE A 115 24.48 7.97 -9.23
N VAL A 116 24.79 7.31 -8.11
CA VAL A 116 25.93 7.66 -7.25
C VAL A 116 27.26 7.49 -7.98
N ALA A 117 27.41 6.48 -8.83
CA ALA A 117 28.61 6.31 -9.65
C ALA A 117 28.82 7.46 -10.64
N GLN A 118 27.75 8.00 -11.23
CA GLN A 118 27.80 9.13 -12.16
C GLN A 118 27.88 10.49 -11.46
N HIS A 119 27.34 10.60 -10.24
CA HIS A 119 27.24 11.83 -9.46
C HIS A 119 27.73 11.63 -8.02
N PRO A 120 29.01 11.31 -7.79
CA PRO A 120 29.52 10.98 -6.44
C PRO A 120 29.39 12.14 -5.44
N GLY A 121 29.38 13.37 -5.93
CA GLY A 121 29.24 14.61 -5.17
C GLY A 121 27.86 15.28 -5.29
N HIS A 122 26.79 14.51 -5.59
CA HIS A 122 25.44 15.04 -5.76
C HIS A 122 24.98 15.87 -4.53
N PRO A 123 24.23 16.97 -4.73
CA PRO A 123 23.63 17.70 -3.62
C PRO A 123 22.49 16.88 -2.99
N GLY A 124 22.05 17.32 -1.79
CA GLY A 124 20.94 16.67 -1.09
C GLY A 124 21.28 15.33 -0.46
N SER A 125 20.27 14.53 -0.22
CA SER A 125 20.38 13.21 0.40
C SER A 125 19.48 12.20 -0.31
N ILE A 126 19.90 10.93 -0.30
CA ILE A 126 19.12 9.79 -0.75
C ILE A 126 18.88 8.87 0.43
N ALA A 127 17.65 8.39 0.59
CA ALA A 127 17.31 7.40 1.61
C ALA A 127 16.54 6.21 1.00
N LEU A 128 16.59 5.09 1.72
CA LEU A 128 15.77 3.93 1.47
C LEU A 128 15.08 3.53 2.78
N LEU A 129 13.76 3.36 2.75
CA LEU A 129 12.93 2.87 3.85
C LEU A 129 12.31 1.56 3.39
N ILE A 130 12.64 0.46 4.06
CA ILE A 130 12.12 -0.88 3.74
C ILE A 130 11.53 -1.51 4.99
N THR A 131 10.35 -2.10 4.86
CA THR A 131 9.67 -2.87 5.91
C THR A 131 9.48 -4.32 5.51
N SER A 132 9.13 -5.17 6.49
CA SER A 132 8.62 -6.53 6.27
C SER A 132 7.19 -6.74 6.82
N ASP A 133 6.38 -5.68 6.91
CA ASP A 133 5.00 -5.73 7.44
C ASP A 133 4.07 -4.76 6.66
N GLU A 134 4.17 -4.74 5.33
CA GLU A 134 3.21 -4.01 4.50
C GLU A 134 2.01 -4.90 4.17
N GLU A 135 2.27 -6.14 3.79
CA GLU A 135 1.29 -7.16 3.38
C GLU A 135 0.58 -7.85 4.57
N GLY A 136 0.97 -7.49 5.79
CA GLY A 136 0.42 -8.01 7.03
C GLY A 136 -0.52 -7.04 7.72
N VAL A 137 -0.37 -6.96 9.05
CA VAL A 137 -1.20 -6.08 9.89
C VAL A 137 -0.73 -4.62 9.89
N ALA A 138 0.48 -4.34 9.39
CA ALA A 138 1.07 -3.02 9.21
C ALA A 138 1.14 -2.17 10.51
N VAL A 139 1.43 -2.82 11.65
CA VAL A 139 1.50 -2.15 12.97
C VAL A 139 2.91 -2.00 13.50
N ASN A 140 3.85 -2.82 13.02
CA ASN A 140 5.26 -2.81 13.43
C ASN A 140 6.22 -2.46 12.27
N GLY A 141 5.66 -2.17 11.09
CA GLY A 141 6.37 -1.79 9.87
C GLY A 141 6.63 -0.29 9.76
N THR A 142 6.38 0.24 8.59
CA THR A 142 6.62 1.64 8.19
C THR A 142 6.07 2.65 9.19
N VAL A 143 4.92 2.40 9.81
CA VAL A 143 4.34 3.30 10.83
C VAL A 143 5.30 3.55 11.99
N LYS A 144 6.01 2.52 12.48
CA LYS A 144 7.00 2.63 13.58
C LYS A 144 8.25 3.34 13.14
N VAL A 145 8.69 3.11 11.90
CA VAL A 145 9.83 3.83 11.34
C VAL A 145 9.50 5.31 11.21
N VAL A 146 8.33 5.65 10.69
CA VAL A 146 7.85 7.04 10.58
C VAL A 146 7.78 7.71 11.96
N ASP A 147 7.27 7.04 12.99
CA ASP A 147 7.23 7.56 14.35
C ASP A 147 8.67 7.84 14.89
N ALA A 148 9.61 6.94 14.65
CA ALA A 148 11.00 7.12 15.05
C ALA A 148 11.69 8.27 14.29
N LEU A 149 11.44 8.39 12.99
CA LEU A 149 11.94 9.49 12.16
C LEU A 149 11.37 10.84 12.62
N ARG A 150 10.06 10.90 12.88
CA ARG A 150 9.38 12.09 13.38
C ARG A 150 9.92 12.51 14.74
N ALA A 151 10.13 11.57 15.67
CA ALA A 151 10.63 11.85 17.02
C ALA A 151 12.00 12.53 17.02
N ARG A 152 12.82 12.29 15.99
CA ARG A 152 14.13 12.93 15.80
C ARG A 152 14.14 14.12 14.84
N GLY A 153 12.96 14.57 14.41
CA GLY A 153 12.82 15.73 13.51
C GLY A 153 13.24 15.45 12.06
N GLU A 154 13.29 14.18 11.63
CA GLU A 154 13.57 13.80 10.25
C GLU A 154 12.33 14.02 9.40
N ALA A 155 12.44 14.84 8.35
CA ALA A 155 11.37 15.10 7.38
C ALA A 155 11.89 14.82 5.97
N LEU A 156 11.04 14.18 5.16
CA LEU A 156 11.32 13.85 3.77
C LEU A 156 10.80 14.97 2.86
N ASP A 157 11.59 15.36 1.86
CA ASP A 157 11.10 16.30 0.84
C ASP A 157 10.33 15.54 -0.23
N TYR A 158 10.80 14.36 -0.65
CA TYR A 158 10.22 13.53 -1.70
C TYR A 158 10.28 12.04 -1.33
N CYS A 159 9.22 11.31 -1.62
CA CYS A 159 9.19 9.85 -1.49
C CYS A 159 8.63 9.19 -2.75
N ILE A 160 9.35 8.21 -3.28
CA ILE A 160 8.91 7.34 -4.36
C ILE A 160 8.67 5.95 -3.77
N ILE A 161 7.44 5.46 -3.86
CA ILE A 161 7.09 4.12 -3.40
C ILE A 161 6.97 3.20 -4.61
N GLY A 162 7.58 2.03 -4.55
CA GLY A 162 7.69 1.11 -5.69
C GLY A 162 6.49 0.20 -5.91
N GLU A 163 5.33 0.53 -5.33
CA GLU A 163 4.09 -0.22 -5.48
C GLU A 163 3.68 -0.41 -6.94
N PRO A 164 3.09 -1.55 -7.31
CA PRO A 164 2.63 -1.82 -8.67
C PRO A 164 1.48 -0.87 -9.05
N SER A 165 1.83 0.23 -9.68
CA SER A 165 0.90 1.30 -10.05
C SER A 165 0.47 1.26 -11.51
N SER A 166 1.29 0.68 -12.39
CA SER A 166 1.01 0.59 -13.82
C SER A 166 -0.14 -0.39 -14.10
N VAL A 167 -0.95 -0.12 -15.11
CA VAL A 167 -2.18 -0.89 -15.40
C VAL A 167 -2.00 -1.86 -16.57
N THR A 168 -1.62 -1.36 -17.74
CA THR A 168 -1.42 -2.17 -18.95
C THR A 168 0.00 -2.11 -19.49
N MET A 169 0.69 -1.01 -19.26
CA MET A 169 2.06 -0.78 -19.70
C MET A 169 2.84 -0.05 -18.63
N LEU A 170 4.12 -0.38 -18.48
CA LEU A 170 4.96 0.30 -17.49
C LEU A 170 4.89 1.82 -17.64
N GLY A 171 4.59 2.48 -16.52
CA GLY A 171 4.53 3.93 -16.41
C GLY A 171 3.32 4.58 -17.07
N ASP A 172 2.28 3.84 -17.44
CA ASP A 172 1.03 4.42 -17.91
C ASP A 172 0.24 5.14 -16.81
N THR A 173 0.46 4.72 -15.56
CA THR A 173 -0.22 5.28 -14.38
C THR A 173 0.78 5.48 -13.23
N MET A 174 0.69 6.65 -12.57
CA MET A 174 1.34 6.94 -11.28
C MET A 174 0.28 7.24 -10.24
N LYS A 175 0.49 6.80 -9.00
CA LYS A 175 -0.39 7.18 -7.88
C LYS A 175 0.20 8.39 -7.16
N ASN A 176 -0.49 9.51 -7.25
CA ASN A 176 -0.13 10.74 -6.53
C ASN A 176 -0.95 10.96 -5.26
N GLY A 177 -1.65 9.93 -4.81
CA GLY A 177 -2.45 9.92 -3.59
C GLY A 177 -3.21 8.62 -3.43
N ARG A 178 -3.73 8.39 -2.25
CA ARG A 178 -4.56 7.23 -1.91
C ARG A 178 -5.78 7.65 -1.11
N ARG A 179 -6.88 6.94 -1.33
CA ARG A 179 -8.08 7.10 -0.49
C ARG A 179 -7.80 6.61 0.92
N GLY A 180 -8.48 7.23 1.90
CA GLY A 180 -8.52 6.71 3.25
C GLY A 180 -9.32 5.42 3.34
N SER A 181 -9.08 4.66 4.41
CA SER A 181 -9.77 3.40 4.70
C SER A 181 -10.18 3.40 6.18
N LEU A 182 -11.51 3.40 6.42
CA LEU A 182 -12.11 3.38 7.75
C LEU A 182 -13.07 2.19 7.83
N SER A 183 -12.75 1.22 8.70
CA SER A 183 -13.59 0.04 8.94
C SER A 183 -14.44 0.22 10.19
N GLY A 184 -15.60 -0.43 10.20
CA GLY A 184 -16.48 -0.51 11.35
C GLY A 184 -16.97 -1.93 11.59
N GLU A 185 -16.99 -2.31 12.88
CA GLU A 185 -17.62 -3.54 13.38
C GLU A 185 -18.85 -3.16 14.18
N LEU A 186 -20.03 -3.38 13.59
CA LEU A 186 -21.32 -3.04 14.15
C LEU A 186 -21.97 -4.30 14.73
N LEU A 187 -22.39 -4.23 16.00
CA LEU A 187 -23.23 -5.20 16.66
C LEU A 187 -24.59 -4.57 16.93
N VAL A 188 -25.65 -5.07 16.29
CA VAL A 188 -27.04 -4.68 16.61
C VAL A 188 -27.64 -5.70 17.56
N ARG A 189 -28.20 -5.23 18.68
CA ARG A 189 -28.77 -6.07 19.71
C ARG A 189 -30.29 -6.18 19.53
N GLY A 190 -30.76 -7.42 19.51
CA GLY A 190 -32.16 -7.78 19.52
C GLY A 190 -32.56 -8.49 20.81
N VAL A 191 -33.61 -9.30 20.75
CA VAL A 191 -34.04 -10.23 21.78
C VAL A 191 -34.34 -11.56 21.08
N GLN A 192 -33.58 -12.61 21.44
CA GLN A 192 -33.79 -13.94 20.87
C GLN A 192 -35.16 -14.50 21.30
N GLY A 193 -35.80 -15.23 20.39
CA GLY A 193 -37.07 -15.85 20.69
C GLY A 193 -37.53 -16.86 19.63
N HIS A 194 -38.66 -17.49 19.90
CA HIS A 194 -39.26 -18.43 18.98
C HIS A 194 -40.01 -17.67 17.87
N ILE A 195 -39.81 -18.05 16.61
CA ILE A 195 -40.37 -17.36 15.43
C ILE A 195 -41.92 -17.30 15.46
N ALA A 196 -42.59 -18.25 16.12
CA ALA A 196 -44.04 -18.26 16.27
C ALA A 196 -44.56 -17.24 17.30
N TYR A 197 -43.64 -16.64 18.12
CA TYR A 197 -44.00 -15.67 19.17
C TYR A 197 -43.23 -14.38 19.01
N PRO A 198 -43.33 -13.67 17.84
CA PRO A 198 -42.51 -12.51 17.56
C PRO A 198 -42.69 -11.34 18.52
N HIS A 199 -43.85 -11.28 19.23
CA HIS A 199 -44.14 -10.26 20.25
C HIS A 199 -43.31 -10.39 21.54
N LEU A 200 -42.64 -11.54 21.76
CA LEU A 200 -41.74 -11.79 22.89
C LEU A 200 -40.26 -11.60 22.52
N SER A 201 -39.96 -11.15 21.29
CA SER A 201 -38.61 -11.02 20.77
C SER A 201 -38.42 -9.72 20.01
N ARG A 202 -37.19 -9.39 19.70
CA ARG A 202 -36.82 -8.27 18.79
C ARG A 202 -35.82 -8.78 17.78
N ASN A 203 -36.22 -8.85 16.51
CA ASN A 203 -35.37 -9.33 15.45
C ASN A 203 -34.39 -8.23 15.01
N PRO A 204 -33.08 -8.34 15.28
CA PRO A 204 -32.10 -7.30 14.92
C PRO A 204 -31.91 -7.15 13.41
N ILE A 205 -32.18 -8.19 12.61
CA ILE A 205 -32.17 -8.12 11.14
C ILE A 205 -33.26 -7.17 10.66
N HIS A 206 -34.50 -7.35 11.18
CA HIS A 206 -35.63 -6.49 10.80
C HIS A 206 -35.46 -5.05 11.29
N GLN A 207 -34.83 -4.85 12.47
CA GLN A 207 -34.54 -3.52 12.99
C GLN A 207 -33.48 -2.80 12.16
N PHE A 208 -32.45 -3.52 11.69
CA PHE A 208 -31.36 -2.94 10.89
C PHE A 208 -31.76 -2.66 9.42
N ALA A 209 -32.72 -3.39 8.87
CA ALA A 209 -33.08 -3.30 7.45
C ALA A 209 -33.39 -1.87 6.96
N PRO A 210 -34.15 -1.02 7.69
CA PRO A 210 -34.38 0.37 7.28
C PRO A 210 -33.08 1.21 7.30
N ALA A 211 -32.23 1.05 8.32
CA ALA A 211 -30.94 1.73 8.41
C ALA A 211 -30.00 1.28 7.28
N LEU A 212 -29.98 -0.02 6.95
CA LEU A 212 -29.21 -0.56 5.82
C LEU A 212 -29.66 0.06 4.50
N ALA A 213 -30.96 0.19 4.28
CA ALA A 213 -31.50 0.81 3.05
C ALA A 213 -31.06 2.28 2.95
N GLU A 214 -31.12 3.05 4.04
CA GLU A 214 -30.67 4.44 4.08
C GLU A 214 -29.17 4.54 3.83
N LEU A 215 -28.35 3.77 4.54
CA LEU A 215 -26.89 3.81 4.47
C LEU A 215 -26.37 3.37 3.08
N SER A 216 -27.00 2.37 2.47
CA SER A 216 -26.61 1.89 1.12
C SER A 216 -26.96 2.87 0.02
N ALA A 217 -27.98 3.69 0.20
CA ALA A 217 -28.38 4.74 -0.74
C ALA A 217 -27.70 6.09 -0.45
N ALA A 218 -26.97 6.21 0.66
CA ALA A 218 -26.38 7.48 1.08
C ALA A 218 -25.28 7.94 0.12
N LYS A 219 -25.38 9.18 -0.34
CA LYS A 219 -24.27 9.88 -0.97
C LYS A 219 -23.38 10.47 0.12
N TRP A 220 -22.18 9.92 0.28
CA TRP A 220 -21.28 10.32 1.35
C TRP A 220 -20.56 11.64 1.07
N ASP A 221 -20.09 11.84 -0.17
CA ASP A 221 -19.59 13.10 -0.75
C ASP A 221 -19.63 13.05 -2.27
N ASP A 222 -19.13 14.10 -2.92
CA ASP A 222 -19.03 14.19 -4.39
C ASP A 222 -17.63 13.82 -4.92
N GLY A 223 -16.69 13.48 -4.03
CA GLY A 223 -15.28 13.42 -4.40
C GLY A 223 -14.70 14.79 -4.74
N ASN A 224 -13.68 14.82 -5.56
CA ASN A 224 -13.09 16.04 -6.10
C ASN A 224 -12.29 15.74 -7.38
N GLU A 225 -11.54 16.73 -7.90
CA GLU A 225 -10.72 16.59 -9.13
C GLU A 225 -9.84 15.31 -9.12
N TYR A 226 -9.35 14.91 -7.95
CA TYR A 226 -8.36 13.82 -7.80
C TYR A 226 -8.95 12.52 -7.26
N PHE A 227 -10.10 12.59 -6.59
CA PHE A 227 -10.70 11.45 -5.91
C PHE A 227 -12.13 11.19 -6.36
N PRO A 228 -12.49 9.93 -6.62
CA PRO A 228 -13.88 9.55 -6.75
C PRO A 228 -14.63 9.79 -5.44
N PRO A 229 -15.98 9.84 -5.48
CA PRO A 229 -16.80 9.91 -4.28
C PRO A 229 -16.47 8.83 -3.26
N THR A 230 -16.65 9.17 -1.98
CA THR A 230 -16.52 8.21 -0.87
C THR A 230 -17.54 7.08 -1.02
N THR A 231 -17.08 5.85 -0.85
CA THR A 231 -17.91 4.65 -0.91
C THR A 231 -17.99 3.96 0.44
N TRP A 232 -19.13 3.36 0.74
CA TRP A 232 -19.37 2.50 1.89
C TRP A 232 -19.82 1.12 1.41
N GLN A 233 -19.20 0.05 1.96
CA GLN A 233 -19.50 -1.33 1.59
C GLN A 233 -19.50 -2.22 2.82
N ILE A 234 -20.50 -3.10 2.91
CA ILE A 234 -20.51 -4.20 3.88
C ILE A 234 -19.69 -5.35 3.29
N SER A 235 -18.74 -5.87 4.07
CA SER A 235 -17.93 -7.04 3.71
C SER A 235 -18.48 -8.34 4.31
N ASN A 236 -19.06 -8.25 5.53
CA ASN A 236 -19.64 -9.41 6.23
C ASN A 236 -20.92 -9.01 6.95
N LEU A 237 -21.86 -9.93 6.96
CA LEU A 237 -23.10 -9.82 7.73
C LEU A 237 -23.44 -11.21 8.25
N SER A 238 -23.61 -11.33 9.58
CA SER A 238 -23.91 -12.61 10.21
C SER A 238 -24.94 -12.46 11.34
N ALA A 239 -25.91 -13.37 11.35
CA ALA A 239 -26.92 -13.48 12.39
C ALA A 239 -27.46 -14.93 12.43
N GLY A 240 -28.11 -15.27 13.54
CA GLY A 240 -28.80 -16.55 13.69
C GLY A 240 -27.97 -17.64 14.33
N THR A 241 -28.68 -18.69 14.75
CA THR A 241 -28.12 -19.88 15.44
C THR A 241 -28.03 -21.11 14.53
N GLY A 242 -28.47 -20.98 13.25
CA GLY A 242 -28.64 -22.09 12.32
C GLY A 242 -29.99 -22.83 12.45
N ALA A 243 -30.77 -22.55 13.52
CA ALA A 243 -32.09 -23.15 13.69
C ALA A 243 -33.19 -22.31 13.00
N GLY A 244 -34.02 -22.97 12.16
CA GLY A 244 -35.03 -22.28 11.32
C GLY A 244 -36.22 -21.70 12.11
N ASN A 245 -36.34 -21.99 13.39
CA ASN A 245 -37.43 -21.53 14.25
C ASN A 245 -36.99 -20.55 15.34
N VAL A 246 -35.74 -19.99 15.26
CA VAL A 246 -35.21 -19.06 16.27
C VAL A 246 -34.98 -17.69 15.62
N ILE A 247 -35.57 -16.64 16.23
CA ILE A 247 -35.23 -15.25 15.96
C ILE A 247 -33.89 -14.97 16.63
N PRO A 248 -32.86 -14.43 15.90
CA PRO A 248 -31.56 -14.15 16.49
C PRO A 248 -31.60 -13.03 17.55
N GLY A 249 -30.71 -13.12 18.54
CA GLY A 249 -30.55 -12.08 19.57
C GLY A 249 -29.56 -10.98 19.13
N GLU A 250 -28.75 -11.21 18.12
CA GLU A 250 -27.77 -10.23 17.61
C GLU A 250 -27.56 -10.34 16.10
N LEU A 251 -27.14 -9.22 15.50
CA LEU A 251 -26.67 -9.13 14.13
C LEU A 251 -25.29 -8.45 14.15
N ARG A 252 -24.31 -9.05 13.49
CA ARG A 252 -22.95 -8.50 13.30
C ARG A 252 -22.76 -8.07 11.87
N VAL A 253 -22.20 -6.87 11.68
CA VAL A 253 -21.96 -6.28 10.36
C VAL A 253 -20.56 -5.68 10.34
N SER A 254 -19.70 -6.20 9.45
CA SER A 254 -18.40 -5.61 9.15
C SER A 254 -18.51 -4.80 7.87
N PHE A 255 -18.04 -3.55 7.91
CA PHE A 255 -18.09 -2.66 6.76
C PHE A 255 -16.83 -1.80 6.64
N ASN A 256 -16.64 -1.18 5.46
CA ASN A 256 -15.52 -0.29 5.19
C ASN A 256 -15.95 0.94 4.37
N PHE A 257 -15.40 2.09 4.75
CA PHE A 257 -15.37 3.30 3.93
C PHE A 257 -14.06 3.38 3.17
N ARG A 258 -14.15 3.62 1.85
CA ARG A 258 -13.05 4.18 1.05
C ARG A 258 -13.36 5.63 0.80
N PHE A 259 -12.64 6.53 1.48
CA PHE A 259 -13.02 7.94 1.54
C PHE A 259 -11.96 8.88 0.93
N SER A 260 -12.46 9.98 0.39
CA SER A 260 -11.67 11.01 -0.27
C SER A 260 -11.23 12.10 0.72
N THR A 261 -10.41 13.02 0.26
CA THR A 261 -10.07 14.23 1.03
C THR A 261 -11.26 15.20 1.20
N ALA A 262 -12.40 14.93 0.54
CA ALA A 262 -13.65 15.68 0.76
C ALA A 262 -14.38 15.30 2.05
N SER A 263 -14.05 14.14 2.65
CA SER A 263 -14.63 13.66 3.90
C SER A 263 -13.56 13.51 4.99
N THR A 264 -13.98 13.68 6.25
CA THR A 264 -13.15 13.37 7.42
C THR A 264 -13.66 12.10 8.13
N THR A 265 -12.79 11.42 8.87
CA THR A 265 -13.18 10.26 9.68
C THR A 265 -14.27 10.60 10.68
N GLU A 266 -14.19 11.78 11.28
CA GLU A 266 -15.14 12.29 12.27
C GLU A 266 -16.52 12.50 11.66
N ALA A 267 -16.59 13.12 10.45
CA ALA A 267 -17.84 13.34 9.74
C ALA A 267 -18.50 12.03 9.30
N LEU A 268 -17.71 11.06 8.82
CA LEU A 268 -18.21 9.74 8.42
C LEU A 268 -18.77 8.97 9.61
N LYS A 269 -18.06 8.98 10.76
CA LYS A 269 -18.51 8.38 12.01
C LYS A 269 -19.81 9.02 12.51
N ALA A 270 -19.86 10.34 12.55
CA ALA A 270 -21.05 11.08 13.01
C ALA A 270 -22.27 10.73 12.16
N ARG A 271 -22.18 10.79 10.84
CA ARG A 271 -23.28 10.43 9.95
C ARG A 271 -23.73 8.98 10.08
N MET A 272 -22.78 8.05 10.32
CA MET A 272 -23.14 6.66 10.60
C MET A 272 -23.93 6.54 11.88
N HIS A 273 -23.47 7.13 13.00
CA HIS A 273 -24.19 7.13 14.26
C HIS A 273 -25.56 7.79 14.15
N GLU A 274 -25.65 8.95 13.49
CA GLU A 274 -26.93 9.65 13.25
C GLU A 274 -27.96 8.77 12.51
N ALA A 275 -27.53 7.99 11.51
CA ALA A 275 -28.42 7.06 10.81
C ALA A 275 -28.88 5.93 11.71
N LEU A 276 -27.97 5.30 12.46
CA LEU A 276 -28.31 4.20 13.39
C LEU A 276 -29.24 4.67 14.51
N ASP A 277 -28.99 5.85 15.10
CA ASP A 277 -29.77 6.45 16.16
C ASP A 277 -31.17 6.85 15.69
N ARG A 278 -31.30 7.39 14.46
CA ARG A 278 -32.58 7.75 13.84
C ARG A 278 -33.52 6.56 13.73
N HIS A 279 -32.96 5.38 13.49
CA HIS A 279 -33.73 4.13 13.43
C HIS A 279 -33.90 3.46 14.80
N GLY A 280 -33.46 4.09 15.88
CA GLY A 280 -33.67 3.62 17.27
C GLY A 280 -32.99 2.29 17.57
N LEU A 281 -31.84 2.02 16.94
CA LEU A 281 -31.11 0.76 17.12
C LEU A 281 -30.42 0.73 18.49
N ASP A 282 -30.47 -0.43 19.15
CA ASP A 282 -29.58 -0.76 20.26
C ASP A 282 -28.32 -1.40 19.68
N TYR A 283 -27.18 -0.69 19.69
CA TYR A 283 -25.97 -1.14 19.02
C TYR A 283 -24.67 -0.83 19.77
N ALA A 284 -23.63 -1.53 19.40
CA ALA A 284 -22.25 -1.16 19.67
C ALA A 284 -21.49 -1.07 18.32
N LEU A 285 -20.64 -0.06 18.17
CA LEU A 285 -19.87 0.15 16.97
C LEU A 285 -18.41 0.46 17.31
N THR A 286 -17.51 -0.38 16.80
CA THR A 286 -16.06 -0.23 16.96
C THR A 286 -15.47 0.21 15.64
N TRP A 287 -14.52 1.16 15.67
CA TRP A 287 -13.90 1.72 14.50
C TRP A 287 -12.40 1.38 14.41
N SER A 288 -11.93 1.11 13.19
CA SER A 288 -10.52 0.94 12.88
C SER A 288 -10.16 1.80 11.67
N LEU A 289 -9.24 2.74 11.85
CA LEU A 289 -8.71 3.59 10.80
C LEU A 289 -7.40 2.98 10.29
N SER A 290 -7.42 2.40 9.08
CA SER A 290 -6.21 1.84 8.45
C SER A 290 -5.32 2.94 7.85
N GLY A 291 -5.90 4.05 7.39
CA GLY A 291 -5.16 5.20 6.87
C GLY A 291 -6.04 6.37 6.51
N ARG A 292 -5.46 7.56 6.61
CA ARG A 292 -6.09 8.81 6.12
C ARG A 292 -5.83 8.95 4.63
N PRO A 293 -6.69 9.65 3.88
CA PRO A 293 -6.40 9.98 2.50
C PRO A 293 -5.23 10.97 2.44
N PHE A 294 -4.37 10.81 1.44
CA PHE A 294 -3.33 11.80 1.13
C PHE A 294 -3.31 12.12 -0.36
N LEU A 295 -2.82 13.29 -0.71
CA LEU A 295 -2.67 13.76 -2.08
C LEU A 295 -1.39 14.58 -2.22
N THR A 296 -0.58 14.22 -3.20
CA THR A 296 0.52 15.05 -3.70
C THR A 296 0.01 15.84 -4.92
N PRO A 297 -0.06 17.17 -4.86
CA PRO A 297 -0.42 17.99 -6.01
C PRO A 297 0.65 17.90 -7.10
N LYS A 298 0.35 18.41 -8.29
CA LYS A 298 1.36 18.56 -9.34
C LYS A 298 2.50 19.44 -8.83
N GLY A 299 3.69 18.88 -8.72
CA GLY A 299 4.88 19.52 -8.17
C GLY A 299 6.15 18.86 -8.69
N LYS A 300 7.29 19.21 -8.07
CA LYS A 300 8.60 18.78 -8.56
C LYS A 300 8.73 17.25 -8.68
N LEU A 301 8.21 16.48 -7.73
CA LEU A 301 8.29 15.03 -7.76
C LEU A 301 7.47 14.45 -8.92
N VAL A 302 6.20 14.87 -9.06
CA VAL A 302 5.31 14.43 -10.15
C VAL A 302 5.91 14.77 -11.51
N GLU A 303 6.42 15.99 -11.68
CA GLU A 303 7.02 16.44 -12.93
C GLU A 303 8.31 15.69 -13.26
N SER A 304 9.17 15.46 -12.25
CA SER A 304 10.44 14.74 -12.42
C SER A 304 10.22 13.28 -12.83
N LEU A 305 9.26 12.59 -12.17
CA LEU A 305 8.88 11.23 -12.52
C LEU A 305 8.19 11.16 -13.88
N SER A 306 7.26 12.06 -14.19
CA SER A 306 6.57 12.12 -15.49
C SER A 306 7.59 12.30 -16.64
N ARG A 307 8.59 13.18 -16.45
CA ARG A 307 9.66 13.38 -17.42
C ARG A 307 10.51 12.12 -17.59
N ALA A 308 10.89 11.45 -16.49
CA ALA A 308 11.66 10.22 -16.52
C ALA A 308 10.90 9.09 -17.24
N VAL A 309 9.62 8.89 -16.90
CA VAL A 309 8.75 7.93 -17.58
C VAL A 309 8.67 8.23 -19.06
N LYS A 310 8.40 9.49 -19.45
CA LYS A 310 8.31 9.88 -20.86
C LYS A 310 9.61 9.64 -21.62
N THR A 311 10.74 9.91 -20.97
CA THR A 311 12.08 9.71 -21.60
C THR A 311 12.35 8.23 -21.87
N VAL A 312 11.97 7.33 -20.95
CA VAL A 312 12.27 5.90 -21.06
C VAL A 312 11.22 5.15 -21.89
N THR A 313 9.94 5.47 -21.71
CA THR A 313 8.83 4.70 -22.31
C THR A 313 8.15 5.40 -23.48
N GLY A 314 8.43 6.69 -23.71
CA GLY A 314 7.73 7.54 -24.67
C GLY A 314 6.33 7.98 -24.23
N ARG A 315 5.85 7.55 -23.04
CA ARG A 315 4.48 7.79 -22.55
C ARG A 315 4.45 8.86 -21.46
N SER A 316 3.33 9.55 -21.35
CA SER A 316 3.03 10.43 -20.21
C SER A 316 2.11 9.67 -19.25
N PRO A 317 2.46 9.53 -17.98
CA PRO A 317 1.62 8.81 -17.02
C PRO A 317 0.34 9.56 -16.69
N GLU A 318 -0.74 8.80 -16.48
CA GLU A 318 -1.96 9.30 -15.85
C GLU A 318 -1.76 9.38 -14.33
N LEU A 319 -2.21 10.47 -13.71
CA LEU A 319 -2.25 10.58 -12.24
C LEU A 319 -3.53 9.99 -11.70
N SER A 320 -3.43 9.14 -10.69
CA SER A 320 -4.57 8.41 -10.14
C SER A 320 -4.46 8.25 -8.64
N THR A 321 -5.60 8.26 -7.95
CA THR A 321 -5.74 7.95 -6.53
C THR A 321 -6.51 6.65 -6.28
N SER A 322 -6.80 5.90 -7.35
CA SER A 322 -7.56 4.64 -7.29
C SER A 322 -6.75 3.49 -6.69
N GLY A 323 -7.42 2.40 -6.33
CA GLY A 323 -6.83 1.17 -5.82
C GLY A 323 -6.89 1.03 -4.31
N GLY A 324 -6.08 0.10 -3.78
CA GLY A 324 -5.93 -0.18 -2.37
C GLY A 324 -5.25 0.96 -1.61
N THR A 325 -4.84 0.70 -0.38
CA THR A 325 -3.96 1.59 0.37
C THR A 325 -2.52 1.07 0.29
N SER A 326 -1.55 1.87 0.72
CA SER A 326 -0.14 1.53 0.78
C SER A 326 0.50 2.20 1.99
N ASP A 327 1.76 1.91 2.27
CA ASP A 327 2.52 2.55 3.32
C ASP A 327 2.74 4.06 3.11
N GLY A 328 2.42 4.57 1.94
CA GLY A 328 2.31 6.01 1.68
C GLY A 328 1.41 6.75 2.68
N ARG A 329 0.38 6.07 3.21
CA ARG A 329 -0.52 6.60 4.26
C ARG A 329 0.20 7.01 5.55
N PHE A 330 1.29 6.33 5.90
CA PHE A 330 2.11 6.63 7.08
C PHE A 330 3.20 7.65 6.75
N ILE A 331 3.85 7.48 5.60
CA ILE A 331 4.93 8.35 5.14
C ILE A 331 4.43 9.79 4.92
N ALA A 332 3.16 9.96 4.54
CA ALA A 332 2.53 11.27 4.34
C ALA A 332 2.60 12.19 5.58
N ASP A 333 2.76 11.62 6.77
CA ASP A 333 2.89 12.38 8.00
C ASP A 333 4.24 13.11 8.15
N ILE A 334 5.28 12.69 7.41
CA ILE A 334 6.64 13.26 7.48
C ILE A 334 7.20 13.64 6.10
N CYS A 335 6.45 13.42 5.04
CA CYS A 335 6.92 13.64 3.66
C CYS A 335 6.06 14.69 2.95
N ARG A 336 6.71 15.59 2.23
CA ARG A 336 6.05 16.69 1.53
C ARG A 336 5.35 16.24 0.24
N GLU A 337 6.02 15.43 -0.58
CA GLU A 337 5.47 14.92 -1.84
C GLU A 337 5.74 13.41 -1.95
N ILE A 338 4.69 12.62 -2.21
CA ILE A 338 4.76 11.16 -2.34
C ILE A 338 4.12 10.76 -3.66
N VAL A 339 4.80 9.90 -4.40
CA VAL A 339 4.28 9.28 -5.62
C VAL A 339 4.58 7.79 -5.60
N GLU A 340 3.62 6.98 -6.01
CA GLU A 340 3.83 5.57 -6.22
C GLU A 340 3.98 5.30 -7.71
N LEU A 341 5.06 4.62 -8.07
CA LEU A 341 5.37 4.20 -9.43
C LEU A 341 6.09 2.87 -9.38
N GLY A 342 5.55 1.87 -10.05
CA GLY A 342 6.12 0.54 -10.10
C GLY A 342 5.57 -0.31 -11.25
N PRO A 343 5.73 -1.63 -11.18
CA PRO A 343 5.34 -2.58 -12.21
C PRO A 343 3.85 -2.54 -12.56
N ILE A 344 3.49 -3.36 -13.56
CA ILE A 344 2.09 -3.64 -13.91
C ILE A 344 1.46 -4.48 -12.80
N ASN A 345 0.29 -4.07 -12.34
CA ASN A 345 -0.40 -4.67 -11.19
C ASN A 345 -1.26 -5.91 -11.52
N ALA A 346 -1.28 -6.34 -12.76
CA ALA A 346 -2.22 -7.38 -13.23
C ALA A 346 -2.00 -8.76 -12.58
N SER A 347 -0.78 -9.07 -12.10
CA SER A 347 -0.41 -10.37 -11.53
C SER A 347 -0.23 -10.37 -10.01
N ILE A 348 -0.34 -9.24 -9.33
CA ILE A 348 -0.15 -9.15 -7.87
C ILE A 348 -1.11 -10.06 -7.12
N HIS A 349 -0.65 -10.70 -6.04
CA HIS A 349 -1.39 -11.61 -5.17
C HIS A 349 -1.97 -12.86 -5.86
N LYS A 350 -1.68 -13.04 -7.16
CA LYS A 350 -2.13 -14.20 -7.95
C LYS A 350 -1.06 -15.31 -7.98
N LEU A 351 -1.47 -16.47 -8.46
CA LEU A 351 -0.55 -17.51 -8.90
C LEU A 351 0.23 -17.00 -10.12
N ASP A 352 1.47 -17.49 -10.29
CA ASP A 352 2.35 -17.08 -11.38
C ASP A 352 2.56 -15.55 -11.46
N GLU A 353 2.68 -14.91 -10.33
CA GLU A 353 3.06 -13.50 -10.25
C GLU A 353 4.36 -13.27 -11.02
N HIS A 354 4.42 -12.18 -11.78
CA HIS A 354 5.51 -11.97 -12.72
C HIS A 354 5.75 -10.49 -13.09
N ILE A 355 6.94 -10.24 -13.66
CA ILE A 355 7.31 -8.98 -14.31
C ILE A 355 7.98 -9.24 -15.65
N VAL A 356 7.72 -8.41 -16.64
CA VAL A 356 8.45 -8.41 -17.92
C VAL A 356 9.86 -7.89 -17.71
N LEU A 357 10.90 -8.59 -18.20
CA LEU A 357 12.30 -8.21 -17.98
C LEU A 357 12.64 -6.83 -18.56
N ALA A 358 12.07 -6.48 -19.71
CA ALA A 358 12.26 -5.16 -20.30
C ALA A 358 11.69 -4.04 -19.39
N ASP A 359 10.56 -4.30 -18.71
CA ASP A 359 9.95 -3.36 -17.79
C ASP A 359 10.79 -3.20 -16.50
N LEU A 360 11.39 -4.29 -16.00
CA LEU A 360 12.31 -4.24 -14.86
C LEU A 360 13.51 -3.32 -15.12
N GLU A 361 14.13 -3.44 -16.28
CA GLU A 361 15.27 -2.59 -16.69
C GLU A 361 14.83 -1.13 -16.90
N ALA A 362 13.68 -0.94 -17.56
CA ALA A 362 13.12 0.38 -17.78
C ALA A 362 12.78 1.08 -16.46
N LEU A 363 12.28 0.35 -15.47
CA LEU A 363 11.93 0.88 -14.14
C LEU A 363 13.17 1.39 -13.41
N SER A 364 14.28 0.64 -13.40
CA SER A 364 15.56 1.10 -12.84
C SER A 364 16.04 2.38 -13.52
N ARG A 365 15.93 2.45 -14.86
CA ARG A 365 16.32 3.66 -15.61
C ARG A 365 15.42 4.86 -15.28
N ILE A 366 14.11 4.64 -15.11
CA ILE A 366 13.16 5.69 -14.70
C ILE A 366 13.57 6.26 -13.34
N TYR A 367 13.85 5.42 -12.35
CA TYR A 367 14.24 5.86 -11.02
C TYR A 367 15.58 6.60 -11.01
N GLN A 368 16.57 6.14 -11.81
CA GLN A 368 17.85 6.82 -11.97
C GLN A 368 17.66 8.24 -12.54
N LEU A 369 16.85 8.39 -13.59
CA LEU A 369 16.54 9.69 -14.18
C LEU A 369 15.73 10.58 -13.25
N ALA A 370 14.81 10.02 -12.46
CA ALA A 370 14.07 10.76 -11.46
C ALA A 370 15.01 11.35 -10.40
N LEU A 371 15.97 10.58 -9.88
CA LEU A 371 17.01 11.10 -8.97
C LEU A 371 17.78 12.26 -9.60
N ALA A 372 18.22 12.13 -10.85
CA ALA A 372 18.94 13.19 -11.55
C ALA A 372 18.08 14.46 -11.71
N ASN A 373 16.82 14.30 -12.12
CA ASN A 373 15.88 15.42 -12.25
C ASN A 373 15.61 16.16 -10.94
N ILE A 374 15.60 15.41 -9.82
CA ILE A 374 15.30 15.99 -8.49
C ILE A 374 16.54 16.62 -7.86
N LEU A 375 17.70 15.94 -7.90
CA LEU A 375 18.90 16.33 -7.18
C LEU A 375 19.79 17.28 -7.98
N ASP A 376 19.95 17.05 -9.30
CA ASP A 376 20.83 17.89 -10.13
C ASP A 376 20.12 19.12 -10.72
N GLY A 377 18.79 19.21 -10.58
CA GLY A 377 18.01 20.36 -11.04
C GLY A 377 17.94 20.52 -12.57
N ARG A 378 18.12 19.40 -13.33
CA ARG A 378 18.07 19.37 -14.81
C ARG A 378 16.68 19.09 -15.35
#